data_bfdab34530e2bbd61636f3b6b9a3e8fb
#
_entry.id   bfdab34530e2bbd61636f3b6b9a3e8fb
#
_cell.length_a   1.000
_cell.length_b   1.000
_cell.length_c   1.000
_cell.angle_alpha   90.00
_cell.angle_beta   90.00
_cell.angle_gamma   90.00
#
_symmetry.space_group_name_H-M   'P 1'
#
loop_
_entity.id
_entity.type
_entity.pdbx_description
1 polymer ?
#
loop_
_entity_poly.entity_id
_entity_poly.type
_entity_poly.pdbx_seq_one_letter_code
_entity_poly.pdbx_strand_id
1 'polypeptide(L)'
;MNVSKRFSSSNNEKNILQLVPDYSVPRYTSYPTAPNFNDKINNDTYKSWLKKLDKNKKISLYIHIPFCSSLCYFCGCHTSVVNKYKPIENYVSLLLREIEILGEKLESKFNVSHIHFGGGTPSILKGAELWLIMQSIKKRFNIL
;
A
#
# COMPACT_ATOMS: atom_id res chain seq x y z
N MET A 1 15.10 -33.12 -12.45
CA MET A 1 13.63 -33.29 -12.30
C MET A 1 12.96 -32.14 -13.05
N ASN A 2 12.24 -32.46 -14.10
CA ASN A 2 11.77 -31.48 -15.09
C ASN A 2 10.43 -30.85 -14.63
N VAL A 3 10.40 -29.56 -14.27
CA VAL A 3 9.24 -28.83 -13.72
C VAL A 3 8.23 -28.41 -14.81
N SER A 4 8.43 -28.82 -16.06
CA SER A 4 7.67 -28.32 -17.22
C SER A 4 6.33 -29.04 -17.53
N LYS A 5 5.77 -29.84 -16.61
CA LYS A 5 4.56 -30.63 -16.89
C LYS A 5 3.38 -30.40 -15.93
N ARG A 6 3.09 -29.16 -15.49
CA ARG A 6 1.91 -28.91 -14.64
C ARG A 6 1.03 -27.73 -15.02
N PHE A 7 1.08 -27.22 -16.23
CA PHE A 7 0.07 -26.27 -16.69
C PHE A 7 -0.47 -26.72 -18.05
N SER A 8 -1.57 -27.49 -18.01
CA SER A 8 -2.45 -27.55 -19.16
C SER A 8 -3.30 -26.27 -19.15
N SER A 9 -2.80 -25.21 -19.79
CA SER A 9 -3.54 -23.96 -19.93
C SER A 9 -4.77 -24.17 -20.82
N SER A 10 -5.90 -23.63 -20.42
CA SER A 10 -7.10 -23.58 -21.23
C SER A 10 -6.84 -22.87 -22.56
N ASN A 11 -7.62 -23.15 -23.62
CA ASN A 11 -7.44 -22.48 -24.91
C ASN A 11 -7.51 -20.93 -24.83
N ASN A 12 -8.19 -20.36 -23.85
CA ASN A 12 -8.27 -18.92 -23.60
C ASN A 12 -6.94 -18.34 -23.09
N GLU A 13 -6.20 -19.06 -22.21
CA GLU A 13 -4.88 -18.58 -21.71
C GLU A 13 -3.83 -18.54 -22.82
N LYS A 14 -3.88 -19.48 -23.77
CA LYS A 14 -2.99 -19.47 -24.94
C LYS A 14 -3.20 -18.26 -25.82
N ASN A 15 -4.45 -17.81 -25.99
CA ASN A 15 -4.76 -16.63 -26.78
C ASN A 15 -4.26 -15.33 -26.13
N ILE A 16 -4.30 -15.22 -24.79
CA ILE A 16 -3.78 -14.06 -24.07
C ILE A 16 -2.25 -13.98 -24.17
N LEU A 17 -1.55 -15.11 -24.05
CA LEU A 17 -0.09 -15.16 -24.14
C LEU A 17 0.42 -14.82 -25.56
N GLN A 18 -0.35 -15.11 -26.60
CA GLN A 18 -0.02 -14.73 -27.99
C GLN A 18 -0.15 -13.22 -28.25
N LEU A 19 -0.91 -12.50 -27.44
CA LEU A 19 -1.07 -11.04 -27.53
C LEU A 19 0.04 -10.26 -26.80
N VAL A 20 0.87 -10.94 -26.01
CA VAL A 20 1.99 -10.31 -25.31
C VAL A 20 3.22 -10.35 -26.22
N PRO A 21 3.74 -9.20 -26.68
CA PRO A 21 4.94 -9.17 -27.50
C PRO A 21 6.13 -9.78 -26.76
N ASP A 22 6.93 -10.59 -27.45
CA ASP A 22 8.11 -11.25 -26.88
C ASP A 22 9.33 -10.30 -26.85
N TYR A 23 9.13 -9.08 -26.34
CA TYR A 23 10.21 -8.11 -26.13
C TYR A 23 10.24 -7.63 -24.67
N SER A 24 11.45 -7.35 -24.21
CA SER A 24 11.69 -6.87 -22.85
C SER A 24 11.02 -5.51 -22.65
N VAL A 25 10.02 -5.46 -21.78
CA VAL A 25 9.34 -4.22 -21.39
C VAL A 25 10.05 -3.64 -20.15
N PRO A 26 10.32 -2.32 -20.11
CA PRO A 26 10.86 -1.68 -18.92
C PRO A 26 9.96 -1.94 -17.71
N ARG A 27 10.58 -2.22 -16.57
CA ARG A 27 9.87 -2.43 -15.30
C ARG A 27 9.34 -1.10 -14.75
N TYR A 28 8.19 -0.67 -15.22
CA TYR A 28 7.44 0.40 -14.56
C TYR A 28 6.24 -0.18 -13.85
N THR A 29 6.19 0.08 -12.55
CA THR A 29 5.14 -0.45 -11.68
C THR A 29 4.06 0.55 -11.37
N SER A 30 4.25 1.83 -11.73
CA SER A 30 3.32 2.91 -11.43
C SER A 30 3.45 4.09 -12.38
N TYR A 31 2.37 4.87 -12.51
CA TYR A 31 2.34 6.14 -13.21
C TYR A 31 1.89 7.25 -12.24
N PRO A 32 2.48 8.45 -12.32
CA PRO A 32 3.62 8.81 -13.17
C PRO A 32 4.88 8.04 -12.76
N THR A 33 5.82 7.87 -13.71
CA THR A 33 7.10 7.20 -13.45
C THR A 33 8.02 8.09 -12.62
N ALA A 34 8.95 7.51 -11.87
CA ALA A 34 9.83 8.20 -10.94
C ALA A 34 10.55 9.47 -11.51
N PRO A 35 11.01 9.50 -12.77
CA PRO A 35 11.59 10.70 -13.36
C PRO A 35 10.65 11.91 -13.42
N ASN A 36 9.34 11.70 -13.31
CA ASN A 36 8.34 12.76 -13.28
C ASN A 36 8.04 13.27 -11.87
N PHE A 37 8.62 12.68 -10.84
CA PHE A 37 8.44 13.14 -9.47
C PHE A 37 9.21 14.44 -9.27
N ASN A 38 8.64 15.34 -8.49
CA ASN A 38 9.24 16.63 -8.13
C ASN A 38 8.76 17.04 -6.73
N ASP A 39 9.44 18.01 -6.16
CA ASP A 39 9.21 18.56 -4.83
C ASP A 39 8.14 19.66 -4.76
N LYS A 40 7.43 19.92 -5.87
CA LYS A 40 6.37 20.95 -5.93
C LYS A 40 5.12 20.57 -5.15
N ILE A 41 4.95 19.28 -4.82
CA ILE A 41 3.83 18.82 -4.01
C ILE A 41 4.14 19.05 -2.54
N ASN A 42 3.42 19.98 -1.95
CA ASN A 42 3.55 20.36 -0.55
C ASN A 42 2.26 20.04 0.23
N ASN A 43 2.28 20.37 1.52
CA ASN A 43 1.15 20.15 2.44
C ASN A 43 -0.16 20.81 1.96
N ASP A 44 -0.09 22.01 1.37
CA ASP A 44 -1.28 22.73 0.92
C ASP A 44 -1.87 22.12 -0.35
N THR A 45 -1.01 21.66 -1.25
CA THR A 45 -1.42 20.85 -2.41
C THR A 45 -2.16 19.59 -1.95
N TYR A 46 -1.59 18.84 -1.00
CA TYR A 46 -2.21 17.63 -0.46
C TYR A 46 -3.55 17.92 0.21
N LYS A 47 -3.64 18.96 1.05
CA LYS A 47 -4.89 19.40 1.66
C LYS A 47 -5.96 19.75 0.62
N SER A 48 -5.55 20.43 -0.47
CA SER A 48 -6.49 20.78 -1.55
C SER A 48 -7.05 19.53 -2.24
N TRP A 49 -6.25 18.49 -2.40
CA TRP A 49 -6.70 17.21 -2.96
C TRP A 49 -7.69 16.50 -2.04
N LEU A 50 -7.42 16.47 -0.74
CA LEU A 50 -8.35 15.89 0.24
C LEU A 50 -9.73 16.59 0.21
N LYS A 51 -9.77 17.92 0.10
CA LYS A 51 -11.02 18.68 -0.01
C LYS A 51 -11.79 18.41 -1.31
N LYS A 52 -11.10 18.02 -2.37
CA LYS A 52 -11.70 17.70 -3.68
C LYS A 52 -12.21 16.27 -3.78
N LEU A 53 -12.01 15.43 -2.76
CA LEU A 53 -12.53 14.07 -2.78
C LEU A 53 -14.05 14.07 -2.82
N ASP A 54 -14.60 13.29 -3.74
CA ASP A 54 -16.05 13.10 -3.85
C ASP A 54 -16.55 12.20 -2.72
N LYS A 55 -17.37 12.74 -1.82
CA LYS A 55 -17.92 12.05 -0.65
C LYS A 55 -18.80 10.85 -0.99
N ASN A 56 -19.35 10.82 -2.21
CA ASN A 56 -20.19 9.73 -2.68
C ASN A 56 -19.39 8.55 -3.23
N LYS A 57 -18.09 8.73 -3.45
CA LYS A 57 -17.22 7.65 -3.94
C LYS A 57 -16.62 6.87 -2.79
N LYS A 58 -16.44 5.57 -3.03
CA LYS A 58 -15.68 4.69 -2.16
C LYS A 58 -14.19 4.94 -2.34
N ILE A 59 -13.45 4.87 -1.26
CA ILE A 59 -11.98 4.97 -1.28
C ILE A 59 -11.35 3.65 -0.87
N SER A 60 -10.08 3.49 -1.19
CA SER A 60 -9.23 2.42 -0.67
C SER A 60 -8.13 3.02 0.21
N LEU A 61 -7.80 2.35 1.29
CA LEU A 61 -6.71 2.71 2.18
C LEU A 61 -5.52 1.77 1.96
N TYR A 62 -4.35 2.34 1.77
CA TYR A 62 -3.09 1.62 1.78
C TYR A 62 -2.29 2.02 3.01
N ILE A 63 -1.95 1.04 3.84
CA ILE A 63 -1.14 1.21 5.04
C ILE A 63 0.25 0.63 4.77
N HIS A 64 1.25 1.50 4.74
CA HIS A 64 2.63 1.10 4.50
C HIS A 64 3.34 0.72 5.79
N ILE A 65 3.92 -0.48 5.84
CA ILE A 65 4.73 -0.96 6.97
C ILE A 65 6.17 -1.16 6.48
N PRO A 66 7.07 -0.18 6.70
CA PRO A 66 8.39 -0.15 6.09
C PRO A 66 9.44 -0.98 6.84
N PHE A 67 9.06 -2.13 7.41
CA PHE A 67 9.98 -2.94 8.21
C PHE A 67 10.01 -4.38 7.78
N CYS A 68 11.23 -4.96 7.83
CA CYS A 68 11.50 -6.38 7.64
C CYS A 68 12.48 -6.88 8.70
N SER A 69 12.44 -8.17 9.03
CA SER A 69 13.46 -8.83 9.83
C SER A 69 14.72 -9.18 9.03
N SER A 70 14.57 -9.35 7.71
CA SER A 70 15.67 -9.62 6.76
C SER A 70 15.33 -9.07 5.39
N LEU A 71 16.36 -8.76 4.60
CA LEU A 71 16.18 -8.29 3.23
C LEU A 71 16.18 -9.46 2.25
N CYS A 72 15.18 -9.52 1.37
CA CYS A 72 15.13 -10.48 0.27
C CYS A 72 16.14 -10.09 -0.82
N TYR A 73 16.73 -11.08 -1.49
CA TYR A 73 17.75 -10.86 -2.54
C TYR A 73 17.27 -10.02 -3.74
N PHE A 74 15.98 -9.99 -3.99
CA PHE A 74 15.34 -9.25 -5.10
C PHE A 74 14.49 -8.07 -4.64
N CYS A 75 14.67 -7.61 -3.40
CA CYS A 75 13.80 -6.60 -2.81
C CYS A 75 13.98 -5.23 -3.46
N GLY A 76 12.90 -4.70 -4.03
CA GLY A 76 12.79 -3.31 -4.51
C GLY A 76 11.82 -2.47 -3.68
N CYS A 77 11.36 -2.97 -2.53
CA CYS A 77 10.40 -2.27 -1.68
C CYS A 77 11.07 -1.14 -0.89
N HIS A 78 10.32 -0.08 -0.61
CA HIS A 78 10.74 0.93 0.35
C HIS A 78 10.61 0.36 1.77
N THR A 79 11.71 -0.21 2.30
CA THR A 79 11.74 -0.92 3.57
C THR A 79 13.09 -0.77 4.28
N SER A 80 13.09 -1.01 5.59
CA SER A 80 14.26 -1.04 6.44
C SER A 80 14.32 -2.33 7.23
N VAL A 81 15.49 -2.95 7.30
CA VAL A 81 15.71 -4.12 8.18
C VAL A 81 15.90 -3.64 9.60
N VAL A 82 15.18 -4.24 10.55
CA VAL A 82 15.25 -3.90 11.98
C VAL A 82 15.54 -5.13 12.82
N ASN A 83 16.52 -4.99 13.74
CA ASN A 83 16.92 -6.03 14.69
C ASN A 83 16.27 -5.87 16.08
N LYS A 84 15.57 -4.74 16.29
CA LYS A 84 14.87 -4.41 17.53
C LYS A 84 13.45 -4.02 17.22
N TYR A 85 12.53 -4.29 18.14
CA TYR A 85 11.12 -3.97 17.93
C TYR A 85 10.78 -2.49 18.15
N LYS A 86 11.58 -1.77 18.92
CA LYS A 86 11.32 -0.35 19.28
C LYS A 86 11.06 0.59 18.11
N PRO A 87 11.77 0.53 16.96
CA PRO A 87 11.45 1.32 15.78
C PRO A 87 10.05 1.07 15.26
N ILE A 88 9.56 -0.17 15.33
CA ILE A 88 8.19 -0.53 14.88
C ILE A 88 7.15 0.10 15.81
N GLU A 89 7.32 0.01 17.13
CA GLU A 89 6.42 0.64 18.11
C GLU A 89 6.32 2.15 17.90
N ASN A 90 7.46 2.82 17.68
CA ASN A 90 7.51 4.26 17.42
C ASN A 90 6.75 4.59 16.13
N TYR A 91 6.95 3.79 15.08
CA TYR A 91 6.26 3.98 13.80
C TYR A 91 4.75 3.78 13.95
N VAL A 92 4.30 2.75 14.65
CA VAL A 92 2.86 2.52 14.90
C VAL A 92 2.24 3.72 15.62
N SER A 93 2.93 4.31 16.59
CA SER A 93 2.46 5.51 17.28
C SER A 93 2.30 6.70 16.32
N LEU A 94 3.24 6.89 15.39
CA LEU A 94 3.16 7.92 14.35
C LEU A 94 2.04 7.65 13.35
N LEU A 95 1.87 6.39 12.93
CA LEU A 95 0.82 5.97 12.02
C LEU A 95 -0.58 6.20 12.62
N LEU A 96 -0.78 5.88 13.89
CA LEU A 96 -2.03 6.17 14.59
C LEU A 96 -2.33 7.67 14.60
N ARG A 97 -1.31 8.50 14.85
CA ARG A 97 -1.43 9.96 14.79
C ARG A 97 -1.75 10.45 13.37
N GLU A 98 -1.14 9.88 12.34
CA GLU A 98 -1.43 10.21 10.95
C GLU A 98 -2.89 9.92 10.59
N ILE A 99 -3.41 8.75 11.00
CA ILE A 99 -4.83 8.38 10.80
C ILE A 99 -5.76 9.41 11.47
N GLU A 100 -5.45 9.85 12.68
CA GLU A 100 -6.22 10.88 13.39
C GLU A 100 -6.20 12.21 12.62
N ILE A 101 -5.01 12.70 12.26
CA ILE A 101 -4.83 13.95 11.51
C ILE A 101 -5.57 13.91 10.17
N LEU A 102 -5.45 12.78 9.44
CA LEU A 102 -6.13 12.61 8.17
C LEU A 102 -7.66 12.65 8.36
N GLY A 103 -8.17 11.90 9.34
CA GLY A 103 -9.60 11.90 9.67
C GLY A 103 -10.14 13.26 10.09
N GLU A 104 -9.33 14.10 10.75
CA GLU A 104 -9.69 15.48 11.09
C GLU A 104 -9.69 16.44 9.90
N LYS A 105 -8.86 16.18 8.89
CA LYS A 105 -8.79 16.99 7.67
C LYS A 105 -9.92 16.66 6.69
N LEU A 106 -10.53 15.50 6.81
CA LEU A 106 -11.67 15.11 5.99
C LEU A 106 -12.95 15.71 6.60
N GLU A 107 -13.75 16.39 5.78
CA GLU A 107 -14.99 17.04 6.22
C GLU A 107 -16.10 16.03 6.58
N SER A 108 -15.95 14.77 6.21
CA SER A 108 -16.91 13.70 6.47
C SER A 108 -16.22 12.34 6.51
N LYS A 109 -16.88 11.33 7.09
CA LYS A 109 -16.41 9.94 7.01
C LYS A 109 -16.63 9.40 5.61
N PHE A 110 -15.55 8.94 4.98
CA PHE A 110 -15.61 8.28 3.69
C PHE A 110 -15.89 6.78 3.84
N ASN A 111 -16.56 6.22 2.84
CA ASN A 111 -16.79 4.78 2.73
C ASN A 111 -15.53 4.11 2.19
N VAL A 112 -14.95 3.21 2.98
CA VAL A 112 -13.76 2.44 2.61
C VAL A 112 -14.18 1.07 2.12
N SER A 113 -13.86 0.76 0.87
CA SER A 113 -14.15 -0.55 0.26
C SER A 113 -13.01 -1.55 0.41
N HIS A 114 -11.76 -1.07 0.52
CA HIS A 114 -10.58 -1.92 0.64
C HIS A 114 -9.56 -1.31 1.60
N ILE A 115 -8.97 -2.16 2.42
CA ILE A 115 -7.81 -1.83 3.26
C ILE A 115 -6.69 -2.80 2.90
N HIS A 116 -5.56 -2.26 2.48
CA HIS A 116 -4.38 -3.04 2.13
C HIS A 116 -3.20 -2.66 3.01
N PHE A 117 -2.58 -3.66 3.64
CA PHE A 117 -1.31 -3.51 4.33
C PHE A 117 -0.19 -4.00 3.42
N GLY A 118 0.81 -3.16 3.19
CA GLY A 118 1.93 -3.48 2.30
C GLY A 118 3.23 -2.85 2.76
N GLY A 119 4.23 -2.85 1.88
CA GLY A 119 5.56 -2.31 2.15
C GLY A 119 6.61 -3.40 2.33
N GLY A 120 7.24 -3.47 3.47
CA GLY A 120 8.20 -4.52 3.83
C GLY A 120 7.49 -5.83 4.20
N THR A 121 7.27 -6.03 5.48
CA THR A 121 6.61 -7.23 6.02
C THR A 121 5.52 -6.81 7.01
N PRO A 122 4.28 -6.56 6.57
CA PRO A 122 3.21 -6.10 7.46
C PRO A 122 2.91 -7.05 8.64
N SER A 123 3.14 -8.35 8.48
CA SER A 123 2.99 -9.35 9.54
C SER A 123 4.05 -9.25 10.65
N ILE A 124 4.99 -8.31 10.57
CA ILE A 124 5.92 -7.98 11.66
C ILE A 124 5.20 -7.30 12.82
N LEU A 125 4.03 -6.70 12.58
CA LEU A 125 3.21 -6.08 13.61
C LEU A 125 2.64 -7.12 14.58
N LYS A 126 2.61 -6.77 15.86
CA LYS A 126 1.89 -7.56 16.88
C LYS A 126 0.38 -7.44 16.65
N GLY A 127 -0.38 -8.46 17.03
CA GLY A 127 -1.84 -8.46 16.90
C GLY A 127 -2.51 -7.26 17.59
N ALA A 128 -2.01 -6.84 18.75
CA ALA A 128 -2.49 -5.66 19.46
C ALA A 128 -2.31 -4.36 18.66
N GLU A 129 -1.19 -4.21 17.98
CA GLU A 129 -0.92 -3.02 17.15
C GLU A 129 -1.81 -2.99 15.91
N LEU A 130 -1.96 -4.14 15.25
CA LEU A 130 -2.89 -4.26 14.11
C LEU A 130 -4.32 -3.94 14.55
N TRP A 131 -4.73 -4.44 15.71
CA TRP A 131 -6.05 -4.13 16.28
C TRP A 131 -6.22 -2.62 16.54
N LEU A 132 -5.23 -1.95 17.15
CA LEU A 132 -5.26 -0.50 17.39
C LEU A 132 -5.37 0.30 16.11
N ILE A 133 -4.59 -0.06 15.08
CA ILE A 133 -4.65 0.58 13.76
C ILE A 133 -6.06 0.44 13.18
N MET A 134 -6.63 -0.77 13.20
CA MET A 134 -7.98 -1.01 12.70
C MET A 134 -9.05 -0.26 13.48
N GLN A 135 -8.94 -0.14 14.80
CA GLN A 135 -9.87 0.66 15.61
C GLN A 135 -9.77 2.15 15.27
N SER A 136 -8.55 2.69 15.08
CA SER A 136 -8.35 4.08 14.68
C SER A 136 -8.98 4.35 13.30
N ILE A 137 -8.80 3.43 12.34
CA ILE A 137 -9.43 3.54 11.01
C ILE A 137 -10.95 3.54 11.13
N LYS A 138 -11.54 2.57 11.86
CA LYS A 138 -13.01 2.47 12.06
C LYS A 138 -13.61 3.72 12.72
N LYS A 139 -12.87 4.37 13.61
CA LYS A 139 -13.30 5.62 14.24
C LYS A 139 -13.45 6.75 13.21
N ARG A 140 -12.59 6.81 12.21
CA ARG A 140 -12.47 7.91 11.24
C ARG A 140 -13.15 7.64 9.90
N PHE A 141 -13.36 6.39 9.53
CA PHE A 141 -13.91 5.95 8.25
C PHE A 141 -15.06 4.95 8.44
N ASN A 142 -15.94 4.86 7.45
CA ASN A 142 -16.96 3.82 7.37
C ASN A 142 -16.39 2.62 6.59
N ILE A 143 -16.20 1.49 7.24
CA ILE A 143 -15.74 0.26 6.59
C ILE A 143 -16.96 -0.50 6.06
N LEU A 144 -16.95 -0.82 4.76
CA LEU A 144 -18.02 -1.56 4.08
C LEU A 144 -17.82 -3.07 4.20
#